data_a0b745b44a7bd2efc93a4a00cc9ec5d3
#
_entry.id   a0b745b44a7bd2efc93a4a00cc9ec5d3
#
_cell.length_a   1.000
_cell.length_b   1.000
_cell.length_c   1.000
_cell.angle_alpha   90.00
_cell.angle_beta   90.00
_cell.angle_gamma   90.00
#
_symmetry.space_group_name_H-M   'P 1'
#
loop_
_entity.id
_entity.type
_entity.pdbx_description
1 polymer ?
#
loop_
_entity_poly.entity_id
_entity_poly.type
_entity_poly.pdbx_seq_one_letter_code
_entity_poly.pdbx_strand_id
1 'polypeptide(L)'
;AKAAEEAGADFVGAEDYVAKIQQENWFDFDIIIATPDMMGVIGRLGKILGPKGLMPNPKAGTVTMDVAKAVKEAKAGKIEYRLDKTNIIHCPIGKASFGPEKLAENFNTLLGAIIKAKPAATKGQYIKSCVIASTMGPGIKINYAKLG
;
A
#
# COMPACT_ATOMS: atom_id res chain seq x y z
N ALA A 1 12.31 17.08 -7.03
CA ALA A 1 11.29 17.95 -6.43
C ALA A 1 10.29 18.46 -7.49
N LYS A 2 10.72 19.16 -8.53
CA LYS A 2 9.81 19.68 -9.57
C LYS A 2 8.91 18.62 -10.21
N ALA A 3 9.45 17.44 -10.53
CA ALA A 3 8.67 16.33 -11.08
C ALA A 3 7.59 15.80 -10.13
N ALA A 4 7.80 15.91 -8.83
CA ALA A 4 6.81 15.54 -7.82
C ALA A 4 5.69 16.59 -7.72
N GLU A 5 6.04 17.87 -7.78
CA GLU A 5 5.07 18.98 -7.79
C GLU A 5 4.20 18.94 -9.05
N GLU A 6 4.81 18.74 -10.24
CA GLU A 6 4.10 18.58 -11.50
C GLU A 6 3.17 17.36 -11.52
N ALA A 7 3.54 16.29 -10.84
CA ALA A 7 2.71 15.10 -10.67
C ALA A 7 1.55 15.29 -9.66
N GLY A 8 1.55 16.43 -8.94
CA GLY A 8 0.51 16.80 -7.99
C GLY A 8 0.75 16.30 -6.56
N ALA A 9 1.98 16.14 -6.11
CA ALA A 9 2.27 15.85 -4.73
C ALA A 9 1.86 17.04 -3.83
N ASP A 10 1.25 16.75 -2.69
CA ASP A 10 0.74 17.78 -1.79
C ASP A 10 1.88 18.46 -1.00
N PHE A 11 2.92 17.69 -0.69
CA PHE A 11 4.11 18.16 0.02
C PHE A 11 5.37 17.64 -0.67
N VAL A 12 6.27 18.55 -0.99
CA VAL A 12 7.56 18.22 -1.62
C VAL A 12 8.67 18.90 -0.84
N GLY A 13 9.64 18.13 -0.40
CA GLY A 13 10.78 18.65 0.36
C GLY A 13 11.79 17.56 0.67
N ALA A 14 12.83 17.91 1.41
CA ALA A 14 13.90 17.00 1.77
C ALA A 14 14.05 16.91 3.31
N GLU A 15 15.14 17.42 3.83
CA GLU A 15 15.47 17.33 5.25
C GLU A 15 14.55 18.16 6.14
N ASP A 16 13.93 19.20 5.60
CA ASP A 16 13.00 20.10 6.32
C ASP A 16 11.81 19.33 6.89
N TYR A 17 11.23 18.41 6.10
CA TYR A 17 10.11 17.57 6.56
C TYR A 17 10.53 16.50 7.56
N VAL A 18 11.78 16.03 7.47
CA VAL A 18 12.34 15.10 8.46
C VAL A 18 12.40 15.77 9.82
N ALA A 19 12.85 17.04 9.87
CA ALA A 19 12.87 17.82 11.09
C ALA A 19 11.46 18.07 11.65
N LYS A 20 10.49 18.41 10.80
CA LYS A 20 9.08 18.59 11.21
C LYS A 20 8.48 17.32 11.80
N ILE A 21 8.70 16.17 11.17
CA ILE A 21 8.21 14.88 11.67
C ILE A 21 8.81 14.56 13.05
N GLN A 22 10.10 14.86 13.26
CA GLN A 22 10.77 14.59 14.53
C GLN A 22 10.38 15.53 15.66
N GLN A 23 10.25 16.82 15.36
CA GLN A 23 10.06 17.86 16.39
C GLN A 23 8.58 18.15 16.65
N GLU A 24 7.77 18.19 15.60
CA GLU A 24 6.37 18.60 15.67
C GLU A 24 5.39 17.42 15.65
N ASN A 25 5.88 16.16 15.47
CA ASN A 25 5.03 14.99 15.26
C ASN A 25 3.97 15.22 14.15
N TRP A 26 4.40 15.87 13.05
CA TRP A 26 3.53 16.19 11.95
C TRP A 26 3.31 14.96 11.06
N PHE A 27 2.05 14.54 10.87
CA PHE A 27 1.63 13.36 10.11
C PHE A 27 0.40 13.62 9.24
N ASP A 28 0.27 14.84 8.70
CA ASP A 28 -0.84 15.21 7.82
C ASP A 28 -0.64 14.68 6.39
N PHE A 29 -0.21 13.43 6.29
CA PHE A 29 0.01 12.72 5.03
C PHE A 29 -0.28 11.22 5.18
N ASP A 30 -0.77 10.61 4.11
CA ASP A 30 -1.11 9.19 4.07
C ASP A 30 0.01 8.31 3.52
N ILE A 31 0.81 8.83 2.59
CA ILE A 31 1.87 8.07 1.90
C ILE A 31 3.12 8.93 1.78
N ILE A 32 4.28 8.33 2.05
CA ILE A 32 5.60 8.92 1.80
C ILE A 32 6.22 8.23 0.59
N ILE A 33 6.59 9.02 -0.40
CA ILE A 33 7.37 8.57 -1.54
C ILE A 33 8.77 9.16 -1.41
N ALA A 34 9.78 8.32 -1.52
CA ALA A 34 11.17 8.74 -1.36
C ALA A 34 12.06 8.22 -2.49
N THR A 35 13.13 8.94 -2.76
CA THR A 35 14.22 8.41 -3.58
C THR A 35 15.14 7.54 -2.74
N PRO A 36 15.86 6.57 -3.32
CA PRO A 36 16.79 5.70 -2.59
C PRO A 36 17.83 6.49 -1.78
N ASP A 37 18.30 7.63 -2.30
CA ASP A 37 19.28 8.50 -1.65
C ASP A 37 18.78 9.04 -0.31
N MET A 38 17.49 9.38 -0.23
CA MET A 38 16.85 9.92 0.98
C MET A 38 16.54 8.86 2.04
N MET A 39 16.64 7.57 1.67
CA MET A 39 16.36 6.48 2.62
C MET A 39 17.32 6.45 3.82
N GLY A 40 18.55 6.92 3.66
CA GLY A 40 19.50 7.05 4.77
C GLY A 40 19.02 8.02 5.85
N VAL A 41 18.36 9.09 5.44
CA VAL A 41 17.80 10.12 6.33
C VAL A 41 16.47 9.66 6.92
N ILE A 42 15.56 9.16 6.08
CA ILE A 42 14.24 8.64 6.47
C ILE A 42 14.36 7.40 7.37
N GLY A 43 15.43 6.60 7.21
CA GLY A 43 15.70 5.43 8.05
C GLY A 43 15.78 5.76 9.54
N ARG A 44 16.23 6.97 9.89
CA ARG A 44 16.25 7.47 11.28
C ARG A 44 14.84 7.65 11.85
N LEU A 45 13.87 7.93 11.00
CA LEU A 45 12.45 8.04 11.36
C LEU A 45 11.74 6.69 11.44
N GLY A 46 12.42 5.58 11.13
CA GLY A 46 11.82 4.24 11.09
C GLY A 46 11.11 3.82 12.38
N LYS A 47 11.62 4.26 13.54
CA LYS A 47 10.99 4.01 14.84
C LYS A 47 9.63 4.73 15.01
N ILE A 48 9.44 5.83 14.30
CA ILE A 48 8.23 6.67 14.35
C ILE A 48 7.27 6.28 13.22
N LEU A 49 7.78 6.17 12.00
CA LEU A 49 6.99 5.88 10.80
C LEU A 49 6.59 4.41 10.69
N GLY A 50 7.43 3.48 11.20
CA GLY A 50 7.18 2.04 11.12
C GLY A 50 5.88 1.60 11.78
N PRO A 51 5.64 1.94 13.07
CA PRO A 51 4.39 1.57 13.75
C PRO A 51 3.13 2.18 13.11
N LYS A 52 3.27 3.33 12.45
CA LYS A 52 2.17 4.01 11.75
C LYS A 52 1.92 3.47 10.33
N GLY A 53 2.79 2.58 9.83
CA GLY A 53 2.68 2.06 8.46
C GLY A 53 3.06 3.05 7.36
N LEU A 54 3.68 4.19 7.72
CA LEU A 54 4.05 5.27 6.79
C LEU A 54 5.47 5.14 6.24
N MET A 55 6.20 4.08 6.63
CA MET A 55 7.58 3.88 6.19
C MET A 55 7.65 3.52 4.71
N PRO A 56 8.40 4.26 3.88
CA PRO A 56 8.58 3.92 2.47
C PRO A 56 9.21 2.54 2.30
N ASN A 57 8.71 1.77 1.32
CA ASN A 57 9.14 0.41 1.06
C ASN A 57 9.45 0.22 -0.44
N PRO A 58 10.66 -0.24 -0.80
CA PRO A 58 11.00 -0.51 -2.20
C PRO A 58 10.07 -1.54 -2.87
N LYS A 59 9.60 -2.54 -2.11
CA LYS A 59 8.69 -3.57 -2.62
C LYS A 59 7.31 -3.03 -2.98
N ALA A 60 6.85 -2.01 -2.27
CA ALA A 60 5.60 -1.31 -2.56
C ALA A 60 5.73 -0.29 -3.70
N GLY A 61 6.96 0.00 -4.13
CA GLY A 61 7.25 1.00 -5.14
C GLY A 61 7.17 2.44 -4.63
N THR A 62 7.16 2.64 -3.30
CA THR A 62 7.22 3.97 -2.67
C THR A 62 8.65 4.49 -2.53
N VAL A 63 9.65 3.64 -2.79
CA VAL A 63 11.05 4.03 -2.95
C VAL A 63 11.44 3.84 -4.40
N THR A 64 11.52 4.93 -5.16
CA THR A 64 11.80 4.89 -6.60
C THR A 64 12.52 6.15 -7.07
N MET A 65 13.23 6.04 -8.19
CA MET A 65 13.80 7.18 -8.89
C MET A 65 12.73 7.92 -9.72
N ASP A 66 11.68 7.20 -10.15
CA ASP A 66 10.57 7.78 -10.91
C ASP A 66 9.44 8.23 -9.96
N VAL A 67 9.67 9.36 -9.30
CA VAL A 67 8.75 9.94 -8.32
C VAL A 67 7.42 10.35 -8.97
N ALA A 68 7.44 10.89 -10.19
CA ALA A 68 6.24 11.34 -10.88
C ALA A 68 5.25 10.20 -11.13
N LYS A 69 5.74 9.04 -11.54
CA LYS A 69 4.92 7.85 -11.73
C LYS A 69 4.36 7.35 -10.41
N ALA A 70 5.19 7.28 -9.37
CA ALA A 70 4.77 6.81 -8.04
C ALA A 70 3.69 7.72 -7.43
N VAL A 71 3.79 9.03 -7.57
CA VAL A 71 2.76 9.98 -7.12
C VAL A 71 1.44 9.78 -7.86
N LYS A 72 1.48 9.61 -9.18
CA LYS A 72 0.27 9.35 -9.98
C LYS A 72 -0.40 8.04 -9.59
N GLU A 73 0.38 6.97 -9.39
CA GLU A 73 -0.12 5.67 -8.95
C GLU A 73 -0.73 5.75 -7.54
N ALA A 74 -0.10 6.46 -6.61
CA ALA A 74 -0.60 6.66 -5.26
C ALA A 74 -1.93 7.45 -5.27
N LYS A 75 -2.02 8.52 -6.06
CA LYS A 75 -3.28 9.30 -6.22
C LYS A 75 -4.38 8.53 -6.96
N ALA A 76 -4.00 7.59 -7.83
CA ALA A 76 -4.95 6.67 -8.45
C ALA A 76 -5.50 5.60 -7.48
N GLY A 77 -5.01 5.58 -6.24
CA GLY A 77 -5.48 4.65 -5.22
C GLY A 77 -4.73 3.33 -5.18
N LYS A 78 -3.45 3.32 -5.57
CA LYS A 78 -2.59 2.14 -5.41
C LYS A 78 -2.54 1.73 -3.95
N ILE A 79 -2.91 0.49 -3.68
CA ILE A 79 -2.85 -0.09 -2.34
C ILE A 79 -1.65 -1.02 -2.21
N GLU A 80 -1.08 -1.04 -1.01
CA GLU A 80 -0.05 -2.01 -0.63
C GLU A 80 -0.70 -3.16 0.15
N TYR A 81 -0.35 -4.39 -0.19
CA TYR A 81 -0.72 -5.56 0.60
C TYR A 81 0.52 -6.25 1.15
N ARG A 82 0.42 -6.74 2.37
CA ARG A 82 1.51 -7.42 3.05
C ARG A 82 1.02 -8.71 3.71
N LEU A 83 1.84 -9.75 3.59
CA LEU A 83 1.64 -10.99 4.31
C LEU A 83 2.06 -10.82 5.77
N ASP A 84 1.21 -11.19 6.70
CA ASP A 84 1.52 -11.19 8.11
C ASP A 84 2.26 -12.48 8.55
N LYS A 85 2.57 -12.58 9.84
CA LYS A 85 3.26 -13.76 10.42
C LYS A 85 2.39 -15.03 10.40
N THR A 86 1.09 -14.87 10.26
CA THR A 86 0.10 -15.97 10.21
C THR A 86 -0.25 -16.39 8.78
N ASN A 87 0.45 -15.84 7.79
CA ASN A 87 0.20 -16.03 6.35
C ASN A 87 -1.17 -15.53 5.91
N ILE A 88 -1.66 -14.46 6.50
CA ILE A 88 -2.89 -13.78 6.11
C ILE A 88 -2.54 -12.44 5.45
N ILE A 89 -3.29 -12.07 4.42
CA ILE A 89 -3.22 -10.75 3.78
C ILE A 89 -4.45 -9.97 4.18
N HIS A 90 -4.24 -8.82 4.82
CA HIS A 90 -5.27 -7.85 5.13
C HIS A 90 -5.11 -6.66 4.19
N CYS A 91 -6.14 -6.38 3.40
CA CYS A 91 -6.06 -5.34 2.39
C CYS A 91 -7.43 -4.70 2.15
N PRO A 92 -7.54 -3.36 2.12
CA PRO A 92 -8.78 -2.70 1.74
C PRO A 92 -8.99 -2.84 0.23
N ILE A 93 -10.21 -3.13 -0.21
CA ILE A 93 -10.58 -3.21 -1.62
C ILE A 93 -11.32 -1.98 -2.12
N GLY A 94 -11.77 -1.13 -1.21
CA GLY A 94 -12.44 0.12 -1.52
C GLY A 94 -13.42 0.56 -0.44
N LYS A 95 -14.14 1.62 -0.73
CA LYS A 95 -15.20 2.17 0.14
C LYS A 95 -16.56 1.65 -0.31
N ALA A 96 -17.50 1.50 0.62
CA ALA A 96 -18.87 1.07 0.32
C ALA A 96 -19.57 1.97 -0.73
N SER A 97 -19.17 3.24 -0.78
CA SER A 97 -19.69 4.22 -1.75
C SER A 97 -19.27 3.95 -3.22
N PHE A 98 -18.31 3.05 -3.46
CA PHE A 98 -17.88 2.74 -4.84
C PHE A 98 -18.91 1.91 -5.61
N GLY A 99 -19.79 1.22 -4.89
CA GLY A 99 -20.75 0.29 -5.47
C GLY A 99 -20.19 -1.13 -5.67
N PRO A 100 -21.09 -2.12 -5.84
CA PRO A 100 -20.68 -3.53 -5.87
C PRO A 100 -19.83 -3.89 -7.09
N GLU A 101 -20.10 -3.30 -8.25
CA GLU A 101 -19.39 -3.61 -9.50
C GLU A 101 -17.90 -3.24 -9.41
N LYS A 102 -17.61 -2.01 -8.98
CA LYS A 102 -16.22 -1.52 -8.83
C LYS A 102 -15.46 -2.28 -7.73
N LEU A 103 -16.15 -2.65 -6.65
CA LEU A 103 -15.57 -3.45 -5.59
C LEU A 103 -15.23 -4.87 -6.06
N ALA A 104 -16.09 -5.46 -6.90
CA ALA A 104 -15.82 -6.77 -7.51
C ALA A 104 -14.63 -6.72 -8.47
N GLU A 105 -14.52 -5.67 -9.28
CA GLU A 105 -13.39 -5.46 -10.19
C GLU A 105 -12.07 -5.30 -9.41
N ASN A 106 -12.06 -4.47 -8.37
CA ASN A 106 -10.91 -4.27 -7.50
C ASN A 106 -10.49 -5.58 -6.81
N PHE A 107 -11.47 -6.33 -6.32
CA PHE A 107 -11.24 -7.64 -5.70
C PHE A 107 -10.61 -8.63 -6.69
N ASN A 108 -11.14 -8.74 -7.90
CA ASN A 108 -10.61 -9.63 -8.94
C ASN A 108 -9.19 -9.24 -9.33
N THR A 109 -8.90 -7.95 -9.44
CA THR A 109 -7.56 -7.44 -9.75
C THR A 109 -6.57 -7.80 -8.64
N LEU A 110 -6.95 -7.60 -7.38
CA LEU A 110 -6.14 -7.95 -6.22
C LEU A 110 -5.89 -9.47 -6.15
N LEU A 111 -6.95 -10.26 -6.30
CA LEU A 111 -6.86 -11.73 -6.29
C LEU A 111 -5.96 -12.24 -7.41
N GLY A 112 -6.08 -11.70 -8.62
CA GLY A 112 -5.23 -12.01 -9.76
C GLY A 112 -3.76 -11.68 -9.51
N ALA A 113 -3.47 -10.55 -8.85
CA ALA A 113 -2.11 -10.17 -8.46
C ALA A 113 -1.52 -11.15 -7.43
N ILE A 114 -2.31 -11.56 -6.43
CA ILE A 114 -1.89 -12.52 -5.41
C ILE A 114 -1.61 -13.90 -6.03
N ILE A 115 -2.48 -14.36 -6.94
CA ILE A 115 -2.29 -15.64 -7.65
C ILE A 115 -1.02 -15.62 -8.51
N LYS A 116 -0.78 -14.52 -9.24
CA LYS A 116 0.45 -14.34 -10.04
C LYS A 116 1.72 -14.31 -9.18
N ALA A 117 1.62 -13.81 -7.96
CA ALA A 117 2.73 -13.77 -7.00
C ALA A 117 3.02 -15.13 -6.32
N LYS A 118 2.25 -16.19 -6.64
CA LYS A 118 2.43 -17.53 -6.08
C LYS A 118 3.85 -18.05 -6.37
N PRO A 119 4.64 -18.40 -5.34
CA PRO A 119 5.95 -19.01 -5.54
C PRO A 119 5.83 -20.40 -6.19
N ALA A 120 6.71 -20.73 -7.13
CA ALA A 120 6.73 -22.02 -7.79
C ALA A 120 6.92 -23.22 -6.82
N ALA A 121 7.57 -22.98 -5.69
CA ALA A 121 7.78 -23.98 -4.63
C ALA A 121 6.52 -24.31 -3.83
N THR A 122 5.43 -23.55 -3.97
CA THR A 122 4.21 -23.77 -3.18
C THR A 122 3.44 -24.98 -3.72
N LYS A 123 3.41 -26.03 -2.94
CA LYS A 123 2.63 -27.25 -3.24
C LYS A 123 1.24 -27.17 -2.61
N GLY A 124 0.24 -27.69 -3.32
CA GLY A 124 -1.14 -27.74 -2.81
C GLY A 124 -1.93 -26.44 -3.01
N GLN A 125 -2.99 -26.28 -2.20
CA GLN A 125 -3.91 -25.16 -2.28
C GLN A 125 -3.25 -23.88 -1.74
N TYR A 126 -3.08 -22.87 -2.61
CA TYR A 126 -2.43 -21.60 -2.27
C TYR A 126 -3.32 -20.71 -1.42
N ILE A 127 -4.54 -20.45 -1.88
CA ILE A 127 -5.53 -19.69 -1.12
C ILE A 127 -6.39 -20.69 -0.34
N LYS A 128 -6.36 -20.62 1.00
CA LYS A 128 -7.13 -21.50 1.86
C LYS A 128 -8.52 -20.96 2.16
N SER A 129 -8.64 -19.67 2.35
CA SER A 129 -9.91 -19.00 2.60
C SER A 129 -9.84 -17.55 2.13
N CYS A 130 -10.97 -17.02 1.75
CA CYS A 130 -11.14 -15.61 1.43
C CYS A 130 -12.41 -15.09 2.10
N VAL A 131 -12.29 -13.96 2.80
CA VAL A 131 -13.37 -13.35 3.55
C VAL A 131 -13.41 -11.86 3.23
N ILE A 132 -14.59 -11.34 2.95
CA ILE A 132 -14.83 -9.90 2.83
C ILE A 132 -15.67 -9.45 4.02
N ALA A 133 -15.32 -8.31 4.59
CA ALA A 133 -16.05 -7.69 5.69
C ALA A 133 -16.09 -6.17 5.51
N SER A 134 -17.14 -5.53 5.96
CA SER A 134 -17.11 -4.10 6.20
C SER A 134 -16.41 -3.80 7.52
N THR A 135 -16.05 -2.53 7.77
CA THR A 135 -15.26 -2.11 8.94
C THR A 135 -15.83 -2.62 10.28
N MET A 136 -17.16 -2.64 10.42
CA MET A 136 -17.85 -3.10 11.62
C MET A 136 -18.83 -4.25 11.34
N GLY A 137 -18.77 -4.85 10.15
CA GLY A 137 -19.68 -5.92 9.75
C GLY A 137 -19.13 -7.33 9.97
N PRO A 138 -19.99 -8.34 9.81
CA PRO A 138 -19.57 -9.73 9.85
C PRO A 138 -18.69 -10.11 8.66
N GLY A 139 -17.83 -11.10 8.85
CA GLY A 139 -17.01 -11.66 7.76
C GLY A 139 -17.83 -12.62 6.88
N ILE A 140 -17.90 -12.30 5.59
CA ILE A 140 -18.58 -13.11 4.58
C ILE A 140 -17.55 -13.94 3.81
N LYS A 141 -17.66 -15.25 3.87
CA LYS A 141 -16.78 -16.17 3.12
C LYS A 141 -17.11 -16.14 1.64
N ILE A 142 -16.10 -16.02 0.82
CA ILE A 142 -16.23 -16.00 -0.64
C ILE A 142 -15.64 -17.29 -1.23
N ASN A 143 -16.35 -17.82 -2.23
CA ASN A 143 -15.83 -18.94 -3.00
C ASN A 143 -14.92 -18.44 -4.12
N TYR A 144 -13.64 -18.29 -3.80
CA TYR A 144 -12.61 -17.83 -4.72
C TYR A 144 -12.26 -18.85 -5.82
N ALA A 145 -12.62 -20.12 -5.67
CA ALA A 145 -12.34 -21.17 -6.67
C ALA A 145 -13.09 -20.97 -8.00
N LYS A 146 -14.15 -20.16 -8.00
CA LYS A 146 -14.92 -19.81 -9.20
C LYS A 146 -14.43 -18.54 -9.90
N LEU A 147 -13.42 -17.88 -9.35
CA LEU A 147 -12.93 -16.58 -9.80
C LEU A 147 -11.53 -16.64 -10.43
N GLY A 148 -10.91 -17.82 -10.49
CA GLY A 148 -9.60 -18.06 -11.09
C GLY A 148 -9.65 -19.02 -12.26
#